data_5a7768a362e1aa77c31c0f148a61532b
#
_entry.id   5a7768a362e1aa77c31c0f148a61532b
#
_cell.length_a   1.000
_cell.length_b   1.000
_cell.length_c   1.000
_cell.angle_alpha   90.00
_cell.angle_beta   90.00
_cell.angle_gamma   90.00
#
_symmetry.space_group_name_H-M   'P 1'
#
loop_
_entity.id
_entity.type
_entity.pdbx_description
1 polymer ?
#
loop_
_entity_poly.entity_id
_entity_poly.type
_entity_poly.pdbx_seq_one_letter_code
_entity_poly.pdbx_strand_id
1 'polypeptide(L)'
;MRMLLKVKIPTEQGNRAVKDGSLGKMLEATVGKLKAEAAYFIAEDGLRCALIFFDMKDSAQMPAIAEPLFIGLDAKLEFLPAMNADDLRKGLPASM
;
A
#
# COMPACT_ATOMS: atom_id res chain seq x y z
N MET A 1 -0.64 -14.15 -3.15
CA MET A 1 -1.09 -13.89 -1.77
C MET A 1 -1.57 -12.46 -1.65
N ARG A 2 -2.77 -12.26 -1.10
CA ARG A 2 -3.29 -10.91 -0.87
C ARG A 2 -2.43 -10.18 0.14
N MET A 3 -2.01 -8.99 -0.21
CA MET A 3 -1.22 -8.11 0.65
C MET A 3 -1.89 -6.76 0.79
N LEU A 4 -1.75 -6.18 1.96
CA LEU A 4 -1.99 -4.76 2.16
C LEU A 4 -0.64 -4.05 2.10
N LEU A 5 -0.50 -3.14 1.16
CA LEU A 5 0.60 -2.18 1.16
C LEU A 5 0.09 -0.90 1.81
N LYS A 6 0.67 -0.55 2.94
CA LYS A 6 0.36 0.69 3.64
C LYS A 6 1.48 1.68 3.39
N VAL A 7 1.12 2.83 2.81
CA VAL A 7 2.08 3.87 2.44
C VAL A 7 1.78 5.12 3.26
N LYS A 8 2.62 5.40 4.26
CA LYS A 8 2.54 6.65 5.03
C LYS A 8 3.54 7.64 4.47
N ILE A 9 3.06 8.84 4.20
CA ILE A 9 3.83 9.88 3.52
C ILE A 9 4.15 10.99 4.51
N PRO A 10 5.45 11.27 4.77
CA PRO A 10 5.82 12.38 5.64
C PRO A 10 5.23 13.69 5.13
N THR A 11 4.77 14.53 6.05
CA THR A 11 4.03 15.74 5.71
C THR A 11 4.81 16.66 4.76
N GLU A 12 6.09 16.87 5.02
CA GLU A 12 6.92 17.74 4.18
C GLU A 12 7.00 17.25 2.73
N GLN A 13 7.30 15.97 2.55
CA GLN A 13 7.40 15.38 1.22
C GLN A 13 6.04 15.33 0.54
N GLY A 14 5.00 15.01 1.29
CA GLY A 14 3.64 15.00 0.78
C GLY A 14 3.19 16.38 0.32
N ASN A 15 3.49 17.41 1.09
CA ASN A 15 3.16 18.79 0.71
C ASN A 15 3.83 19.17 -0.61
N ARG A 16 5.11 18.84 -0.75
CA ARG A 16 5.86 19.11 -1.96
C ARG A 16 5.26 18.38 -3.16
N ALA A 17 4.93 17.10 -2.99
CA ALA A 17 4.38 16.27 -4.06
C ALA A 17 2.95 16.68 -4.45
N VAL A 18 2.16 17.20 -3.52
CA VAL A 18 0.84 17.76 -3.84
C VAL A 18 1.00 19.04 -4.65
N LYS A 19 1.92 19.90 -4.24
CA LYS A 19 2.13 21.20 -4.92
C LYS A 19 2.63 21.03 -6.35
N ASP A 20 3.49 20.04 -6.60
CA ASP A 20 4.02 19.83 -7.95
C ASP A 20 3.19 18.84 -8.78
N GLY A 21 2.13 18.27 -8.19
CA GLY A 21 1.23 17.35 -8.89
C GLY A 21 1.73 15.92 -9.00
N SER A 22 2.88 15.59 -8.40
CA SER A 22 3.46 14.24 -8.54
C SER A 22 2.81 13.20 -7.65
N LEU A 23 2.20 13.59 -6.52
CA LEU A 23 1.64 12.63 -5.56
C LEU A 23 0.55 11.77 -6.19
N GLY A 24 -0.43 12.42 -6.83
CA GLY A 24 -1.52 11.70 -7.48
C GLY A 24 -1.02 10.77 -8.58
N LYS A 25 -0.06 11.24 -9.38
CA LYS A 25 0.52 10.44 -10.45
C LYS A 25 1.25 9.20 -9.93
N MET A 26 2.02 9.36 -8.86
CA MET A 26 2.76 8.24 -8.25
C MET A 26 1.81 7.21 -7.67
N LEU A 27 0.77 7.65 -6.96
CA LEU A 27 -0.18 6.74 -6.34
C LEU A 27 -1.02 6.02 -7.40
N GLU A 28 -1.48 6.72 -8.44
CA GLU A 28 -2.21 6.11 -9.55
C GLU A 28 -1.34 5.09 -10.28
N ALA A 29 -0.07 5.41 -10.53
CA ALA A 29 0.85 4.50 -11.17
C ALA A 29 1.08 3.24 -10.33
N THR A 30 1.19 3.39 -9.01
CA THR A 30 1.35 2.27 -8.10
C THR A 30 0.12 1.35 -8.11
N VAL A 31 -1.07 1.94 -7.98
CA VAL A 31 -2.34 1.20 -8.02
C VAL A 31 -2.49 0.44 -9.34
N GLY A 32 -2.18 1.10 -10.45
CA GLY A 32 -2.28 0.48 -11.77
C GLY A 32 -1.26 -0.63 -12.00
N LYS A 33 -0.01 -0.41 -11.61
CA LYS A 33 1.07 -1.40 -11.74
C LYS A 33 0.78 -2.66 -10.93
N LEU A 34 0.24 -2.49 -9.72
CA LEU A 34 -0.09 -3.60 -8.83
C LEU A 34 -1.40 -4.30 -9.21
N LYS A 35 -2.17 -3.73 -10.12
CA LYS A 35 -3.52 -4.21 -10.44
C LYS A 35 -4.32 -4.40 -9.16
N ALA A 36 -4.34 -3.37 -8.33
CA ALA A 36 -4.92 -3.42 -7.00
C ALA A 36 -6.40 -3.81 -7.05
N GLU A 37 -6.82 -4.70 -6.14
CA GLU A 37 -8.23 -5.04 -6.01
C GLU A 37 -9.02 -3.93 -5.31
N ALA A 38 -8.33 -3.14 -4.47
CA ALA A 38 -8.93 -1.99 -3.79
C ALA A 38 -7.82 -1.04 -3.36
N ALA A 39 -8.13 0.25 -3.32
CA ALA A 39 -7.22 1.27 -2.80
C ALA A 39 -8.04 2.31 -2.06
N TYR A 40 -7.60 2.67 -0.85
CA TYR A 40 -8.24 3.69 -0.03
C TYR A 40 -7.18 4.66 0.46
N PHE A 41 -7.58 5.90 0.62
CA PHE A 41 -6.68 6.97 1.06
C PHE A 41 -7.25 7.60 2.31
N ILE A 42 -6.46 7.62 3.38
CA ILE A 42 -6.89 8.08 4.69
C ILE A 42 -5.84 9.01 5.28
N ALA A 43 -6.19 9.66 6.39
CA ALA A 43 -5.22 10.29 7.26
C ALA A 43 -5.06 9.38 8.49
N GLU A 44 -3.84 8.90 8.72
CA GLU A 44 -3.53 8.06 9.86
C GLU A 44 -2.38 8.70 10.63
N ASP A 45 -2.57 8.88 11.94
CA ASP A 45 -1.61 9.59 12.79
C ASP A 45 -1.28 10.99 12.26
N GLY A 46 -2.27 11.64 11.64
CA GLY A 46 -2.09 12.96 11.05
C GLY A 46 -1.30 13.00 9.76
N LEU A 47 -0.98 11.84 9.17
CA LEU A 47 -0.23 11.72 7.92
C LEU A 47 -1.11 11.20 6.80
N ARG A 48 -0.82 11.64 5.57
CA ARG A 48 -1.43 11.03 4.39
C ARG A 48 -1.05 9.56 4.33
N CYS A 49 -2.03 8.70 4.09
CA CYS A 49 -1.81 7.26 4.08
C CYS A 49 -2.60 6.61 2.96
N ALA A 50 -1.94 5.79 2.17
CA ALA A 50 -2.61 4.96 1.17
C ALA A 50 -2.67 3.52 1.66
N LEU A 51 -3.83 2.89 1.47
CA LEU A 51 -4.07 1.48 1.78
C LEU A 51 -4.36 0.79 0.46
N ILE A 52 -3.43 -0.05 0.00
CA ILE A 52 -3.52 -0.68 -1.33
C ILE A 52 -3.53 -2.19 -1.17
N PHE A 53 -4.63 -2.82 -1.57
CA PHE A 53 -4.78 -4.27 -1.51
C PHE A 53 -4.50 -4.87 -2.88
N PHE A 54 -3.58 -5.82 -2.93
CA PHE A 54 -3.16 -6.42 -4.20
C PHE A 54 -2.69 -7.85 -3.99
N ASP A 55 -2.58 -8.60 -5.08
CA ASP A 55 -2.05 -9.95 -5.06
C ASP A 55 -0.54 -9.91 -5.36
N MET A 56 0.26 -10.23 -4.35
CA MET A 56 1.71 -10.31 -4.53
C MET A 56 2.09 -11.75 -4.87
N LYS A 57 2.65 -11.95 -6.05
CA LYS A 57 2.99 -13.29 -6.55
C LYS A 57 4.23 -13.85 -5.89
N ASP A 58 5.21 -12.98 -5.60
CA ASP A 58 6.51 -13.37 -5.09
C ASP A 58 7.06 -12.25 -4.22
N SER A 59 7.67 -12.60 -3.09
CA SER A 59 8.28 -11.62 -2.20
C SER A 59 9.40 -10.82 -2.87
N ALA A 60 10.02 -11.38 -3.91
CA ALA A 60 11.04 -10.67 -4.69
C ALA A 60 10.49 -9.42 -5.41
N GLN A 61 9.18 -9.27 -5.49
CA GLN A 61 8.56 -8.07 -6.06
C GLN A 61 8.65 -6.85 -5.13
N MET A 62 8.91 -7.06 -3.84
CA MET A 62 8.91 -5.95 -2.86
C MET A 62 9.82 -4.79 -3.25
N PRO A 63 11.10 -5.00 -3.64
CA PRO A 63 11.95 -3.86 -3.96
C PRO A 63 11.44 -3.02 -5.13
N ALA A 64 10.92 -3.65 -6.17
CA ALA A 64 10.38 -2.93 -7.32
C ALA A 64 9.16 -2.09 -6.96
N ILE A 65 8.37 -2.55 -5.98
CA ILE A 65 7.21 -1.82 -5.47
C ILE A 65 7.65 -0.71 -4.52
N ALA A 66 8.54 -1.04 -3.60
CA ALA A 66 8.89 -0.17 -2.47
C ALA A 66 9.84 0.96 -2.83
N GLU A 67 10.87 0.69 -3.61
CA GLU A 67 11.95 1.66 -3.84
C GLU A 67 11.48 2.97 -4.47
N PRO A 68 10.60 2.99 -5.47
CA PRO A 68 10.10 4.26 -5.99
C PRO A 68 9.39 5.11 -4.94
N LEU A 69 8.70 4.47 -4.00
CA LEU A 69 7.98 5.16 -2.93
C LEU A 69 8.94 5.66 -1.84
N PHE A 70 9.96 4.88 -1.52
CA PHE A 70 11.01 5.32 -0.61
C PHE A 70 11.76 6.52 -1.18
N ILE A 71 12.24 6.40 -2.39
CA ILE A 71 13.07 7.43 -3.03
C ILE A 71 12.24 8.68 -3.33
N GLY A 72 11.06 8.50 -3.89
CA GLY A 72 10.24 9.62 -4.36
C GLY A 72 9.49 10.38 -3.27
N LEU A 73 9.14 9.71 -2.18
CA LEU A 73 8.27 10.29 -1.15
C LEU A 73 8.81 10.18 0.27
N ASP A 74 9.97 9.57 0.47
CA ASP A 74 10.47 9.21 1.80
C ASP A 74 9.41 8.44 2.59
N ALA A 75 8.61 7.64 1.91
CA ALA A 75 7.45 6.98 2.50
C ALA A 75 7.87 5.92 3.53
N LYS A 76 7.01 5.74 4.53
CA LYS A 76 7.09 4.60 5.44
C LYS A 76 6.16 3.54 4.91
N LEU A 77 6.69 2.34 4.66
CA LEU A 77 5.95 1.26 4.04
C LEU A 77 5.79 0.07 4.97
N GLU A 78 4.61 -0.53 4.92
CA GLU A 78 4.35 -1.81 5.55
C GLU A 78 3.70 -2.72 4.53
N PHE A 79 4.19 -3.97 4.46
CA PHE A 79 3.57 -5.03 3.68
C PHE A 79 2.97 -6.02 4.65
N LEU A 80 1.66 -6.15 4.65
CA LEU A 80 0.93 -6.98 5.62
C LEU A 80 0.08 -8.01 4.87
N PRO A 81 0.25 -9.31 5.17
CA PRO A 81 -0.69 -10.31 4.62
C PRO A 81 -2.10 -10.00 5.08
N ALA A 82 -3.06 -10.09 4.16
CA ALA A 82 -4.45 -9.80 4.45
C ALA A 82 -5.32 -10.99 4.06
N MET A 83 -6.25 -11.35 4.94
CA MET A 83 -7.22 -12.41 4.71
C MET A 83 -8.60 -11.80 4.46
N ASN A 84 -9.36 -12.43 3.55
CA ASN A 84 -10.79 -12.16 3.48
C ASN A 84 -11.52 -13.14 4.42
N ALA A 85 -12.85 -13.04 4.45
CA ALA A 85 -13.64 -13.89 5.34
C ALA A 85 -13.51 -15.39 5.00
N ASP A 86 -13.35 -15.72 3.72
CA ASP A 86 -13.17 -17.12 3.31
C ASP A 86 -11.83 -17.67 3.79
N ASP A 87 -10.77 -16.87 3.66
CA ASP A 87 -9.44 -17.25 4.14
C ASP A 87 -9.47 -17.50 5.64
N LEU A 88 -10.14 -16.61 6.39
CA LEU A 88 -10.26 -16.72 7.81
C LEU A 88 -10.98 -18.01 8.22
N ARG A 89 -12.11 -18.32 7.55
CA ARG A 89 -12.85 -19.55 7.80
C ARG A 89 -12.01 -20.79 7.56
N LYS A 90 -11.22 -20.81 6.49
CA LYS A 90 -10.34 -21.94 6.18
C LYS A 90 -9.24 -22.12 7.22
N GLY A 91 -8.75 -21.02 7.78
CA GLY A 91 -7.68 -21.05 8.75
C GLY A 91 -8.10 -21.34 10.18
N LEU A 92 -9.37 -21.16 10.51
CA LEU A 92 -9.87 -21.39 11.85
C LEU A 92 -10.30 -22.86 12.00
N PRO A 93 -9.91 -23.51 13.12
CA PRO A 93 -10.45 -24.83 13.42
C PRO A 93 -11.96 -24.77 13.61
N ALA A 94 -12.66 -25.85 13.22
CA ALA A 94 -14.12 -25.92 13.33
C ALA A 94 -14.62 -25.79 14.77
N SER A 95 -13.76 -26.10 15.75
CA SER A 95 -14.09 -26.01 17.16
C SER A 95 -13.99 -24.60 17.76
N MET A 96 -13.57 -23.63 16.99
CA MET A 96 -13.41 -22.25 17.46
C MET A 96 -14.65 -21.38 17.14
#